data_e25e9f43ace0d277e88f0807328027c9
#
_entry.id   e25e9f43ace0d277e88f0807328027c9
#
_cell.length_a   1.000
_cell.length_b   1.000
_cell.length_c   1.000
_cell.angle_alpha   90.00
_cell.angle_beta   90.00
_cell.angle_gamma   90.00
#
_symmetry.space_group_name_H-M   'P 1'
#
loop_
_entity.id
_entity.type
_entity.pdbx_description
1 polymer ?
#
loop_
_entity_poly.entity_id
_entity_poly.type
_entity_poly.pdbx_seq_one_letter_code
_entity_poly.pdbx_strand_id
1 'polypeptide(L)'
;MRKLAAVAALVFAGATWAQTYPAKPISIIVPFTPGSATDIAARLVGEKLNAAWGQPVIVDNRPGAGGTIGIAQTARAEPDGYTLAVVSTGHVVNPVLYKDLPYDTLKDLAGVAPIASLPSVLVVAPSLGAKTVKDLVALAKAKPGALNYGTAGVGSAAHINSEKFNHAAGIKALHIPLKGTPPILAETMAGRVHFAWVPSLGSMGLLKDGKLVALAVSTPRRIAALPEVPTIAEAGYPGGEFNFWVGMLAPAKTPREVVAKVNAEVNKALKLPEVIDRLAKLGAEPMSMTPAEFDAFIRHEHDELGKIMRDAGAKPQ
;
A
#
# COMPACT_ATOMS: atom_id res chain seq x y z
N MET A 1 37.27 -49.69 53.87
CA MET A 1 36.64 -48.37 54.04
C MET A 1 36.86 -47.63 52.74
N ARG A 2 35.94 -47.70 51.80
CA ARG A 2 36.01 -47.12 50.48
C ARG A 2 35.14 -45.86 50.43
N LYS A 3 35.75 -44.78 50.10
CA LYS A 3 35.14 -43.45 50.00
C LYS A 3 34.15 -43.42 48.81
N LEU A 4 32.87 -43.22 49.07
CA LEU A 4 31.90 -42.82 48.02
C LEU A 4 32.09 -41.34 47.77
N ALA A 5 32.64 -40.97 46.64
CA ALA A 5 32.63 -39.63 46.12
C ALA A 5 31.29 -39.42 45.41
N ALA A 6 30.38 -38.66 45.99
CA ALA A 6 29.18 -38.21 45.36
C ALA A 6 29.52 -37.08 44.42
N VAL A 7 29.49 -37.35 43.09
CA VAL A 7 29.58 -36.34 42.05
C VAL A 7 28.21 -35.73 41.94
N ALA A 8 28.03 -34.56 42.55
CA ALA A 8 26.84 -33.74 42.29
C ALA A 8 27.02 -33.07 40.92
N ALA A 9 26.44 -33.68 39.91
CA ALA A 9 26.30 -33.05 38.60
C ALA A 9 25.28 -31.91 38.74
N LEU A 10 25.78 -30.68 38.84
CA LEU A 10 24.97 -29.50 38.68
C LEU A 10 24.49 -29.45 37.22
N VAL A 11 23.27 -29.89 36.98
CA VAL A 11 22.54 -29.60 35.77
C VAL A 11 22.18 -28.10 35.82
N PHE A 12 23.07 -27.27 35.28
CA PHE A 12 22.69 -25.92 34.88
C PHE A 12 21.70 -26.08 33.73
N ALA A 13 20.43 -26.25 34.06
CA ALA A 13 19.34 -25.95 33.15
C ALA A 13 19.46 -24.44 32.83
N GLY A 14 20.19 -24.14 31.76
CA GLY A 14 20.21 -22.81 31.18
C GLY A 14 18.78 -22.46 30.84
N ALA A 15 18.12 -21.71 31.72
CA ALA A 15 16.91 -20.99 31.35
C ALA A 15 17.32 -20.07 30.20
N THR A 16 17.15 -20.54 28.97
CA THR A 16 17.13 -19.66 27.81
C THR A 16 15.99 -18.69 28.08
N TRP A 17 16.35 -17.53 28.60
CA TRP A 17 15.46 -16.39 28.64
C TRP A 17 15.11 -16.14 27.18
N ALA A 18 13.97 -16.66 26.74
CA ALA A 18 13.43 -16.33 25.43
C ALA A 18 13.36 -14.80 25.40
N GLN A 19 14.28 -14.16 24.68
CA GLN A 19 14.30 -12.70 24.59
C GLN A 19 12.90 -12.28 24.12
N THR A 20 12.25 -11.48 24.96
CA THR A 20 10.89 -11.03 24.69
C THR A 20 10.93 -10.19 23.40
N TYR A 21 10.35 -10.70 22.31
CA TYR A 21 10.23 -9.92 21.07
C TYR A 21 9.41 -8.66 21.32
N PRO A 22 9.82 -7.50 20.80
CA PRO A 22 11.10 -7.21 20.16
C PRO A 22 12.19 -6.85 21.17
N ALA A 23 13.43 -7.34 20.97
CA ALA A 23 14.60 -7.04 21.77
C ALA A 23 15.65 -6.16 21.04
N LYS A 24 15.40 -5.85 19.76
CA LYS A 24 16.26 -5.01 18.90
C LYS A 24 15.38 -4.17 17.96
N PRO A 25 15.93 -3.16 17.28
CA PRO A 25 15.18 -2.34 16.33
C PRO A 25 14.48 -3.16 15.23
N ILE A 26 13.28 -2.72 14.85
CA ILE A 26 12.48 -3.29 13.75
C ILE A 26 12.62 -2.40 12.53
N SER A 27 12.85 -2.98 11.36
CA SER A 27 12.83 -2.29 10.07
C SER A 27 11.51 -2.54 9.35
N ILE A 28 10.87 -1.47 8.91
CA ILE A 28 9.69 -1.52 8.02
C ILE A 28 10.13 -1.05 6.65
N ILE A 29 10.24 -1.97 5.69
CA ILE A 29 10.52 -1.65 4.30
C ILE A 29 9.27 -1.07 3.66
N VAL A 30 9.41 0.09 3.02
CA VAL A 30 8.37 0.73 2.23
C VAL A 30 8.82 0.79 0.78
N PRO A 31 8.14 0.10 -0.16
CA PRO A 31 8.59 -0.05 -1.54
C PRO A 31 8.30 1.19 -2.42
N PHE A 32 8.10 2.36 -1.81
CA PHE A 32 7.83 3.63 -2.48
C PHE A 32 8.57 4.79 -1.81
N THR A 33 8.58 5.94 -2.49
CA THR A 33 9.28 7.15 -1.98
C THR A 33 8.68 7.65 -0.67
N PRO A 34 9.47 8.34 0.17
CA PRO A 34 8.97 9.05 1.33
C PRO A 34 7.78 9.97 0.96
N GLY A 35 6.80 10.07 1.85
CA GLY A 35 5.56 10.81 1.64
C GLY A 35 4.51 10.11 0.75
N SER A 36 4.77 8.89 0.28
CA SER A 36 3.74 8.04 -0.33
C SER A 36 2.72 7.55 0.71
N ALA A 37 1.55 7.10 0.27
CA ALA A 37 0.52 6.57 1.19
C ALA A 37 1.03 5.43 2.06
N THR A 38 1.83 4.52 1.49
CA THR A 38 2.47 3.42 2.23
C THR A 38 3.48 3.93 3.26
N ASP A 39 4.26 4.98 2.93
CA ASP A 39 5.23 5.59 3.87
C ASP A 39 4.51 6.28 5.02
N ILE A 40 3.47 7.06 4.74
CA ILE A 40 2.68 7.74 5.79
C ILE A 40 2.03 6.71 6.73
N ALA A 41 1.44 5.64 6.18
CA ALA A 41 0.82 4.57 6.96
C ALA A 41 1.87 3.80 7.80
N ALA A 42 3.03 3.48 7.22
CA ALA A 42 4.13 2.81 7.91
C ALA A 42 4.65 3.63 9.09
N ARG A 43 4.85 4.95 8.90
CA ARG A 43 5.30 5.85 9.98
C ARG A 43 4.25 6.02 11.07
N LEU A 44 2.97 6.12 10.69
CA LEU A 44 1.86 6.21 11.64
C LEU A 44 1.82 5.01 12.58
N VAL A 45 1.89 3.80 12.02
CA VAL A 45 1.89 2.55 12.80
C VAL A 45 3.23 2.37 13.53
N GLY A 46 4.36 2.63 12.85
CA GLY A 46 5.70 2.51 13.42
C GLY A 46 5.93 3.37 14.67
N GLU A 47 5.37 4.60 14.69
CA GLU A 47 5.37 5.48 15.88
C GLU A 47 4.68 4.82 17.07
N LYS A 48 3.54 4.17 16.86
CA LYS A 48 2.77 3.50 17.91
C LYS A 48 3.45 2.21 18.39
N LEU A 49 4.01 1.43 17.45
CA LEU A 49 4.80 0.24 17.81
C LEU A 49 6.05 0.60 18.62
N ASN A 50 6.76 1.68 18.24
CA ASN A 50 7.89 2.18 19.00
C ASN A 50 7.48 2.56 20.44
N ALA A 51 6.41 3.34 20.58
CA ALA A 51 5.89 3.75 21.89
C ALA A 51 5.47 2.54 22.77
N ALA A 52 4.84 1.52 22.15
CA ALA A 52 4.36 0.34 22.86
C ALA A 52 5.49 -0.59 23.35
N TRP A 53 6.56 -0.72 22.56
CA TRP A 53 7.62 -1.71 22.82
C TRP A 53 8.93 -1.12 23.35
N GLY A 54 9.09 0.21 23.29
CA GLY A 54 10.34 0.87 23.68
C GLY A 54 11.53 0.51 22.80
N GLN A 55 11.27 -0.09 21.62
CA GLN A 55 12.28 -0.44 20.63
C GLN A 55 12.11 0.44 19.38
N PRO A 56 13.23 0.92 18.78
CA PRO A 56 13.15 1.71 17.56
C PRO A 56 12.44 0.98 16.43
N VAL A 57 11.51 1.64 15.75
CA VAL A 57 10.87 1.17 14.51
C VAL A 57 11.28 2.11 13.39
N ILE A 58 12.09 1.60 12.47
CA ILE A 58 12.73 2.38 11.40
C ILE A 58 12.00 2.13 10.09
N VAL A 59 11.53 3.18 9.45
CA VAL A 59 10.93 3.11 8.11
C VAL A 59 12.01 3.32 7.05
N ASP A 60 12.25 2.29 6.23
CA ASP A 60 13.26 2.26 5.17
C ASP A 60 12.59 2.24 3.78
N ASN A 61 12.73 3.34 3.05
CA ASN A 61 12.13 3.48 1.73
C ASN A 61 13.01 2.84 0.65
N ARG A 62 12.49 1.82 -0.06
CA ARG A 62 13.15 1.07 -1.15
C ARG A 62 12.32 1.10 -2.43
N PRO A 63 12.21 2.25 -3.11
CA PRO A 63 11.35 2.40 -4.28
C PRO A 63 11.93 1.76 -5.54
N GLY A 64 11.05 1.34 -6.44
CA GLY A 64 11.40 0.88 -7.79
C GLY A 64 10.56 -0.30 -8.27
N ALA A 65 10.44 -0.44 -9.58
CA ALA A 65 9.71 -1.51 -10.29
C ALA A 65 8.32 -1.80 -9.67
N GLY A 66 7.48 -0.76 -9.51
CA GLY A 66 6.12 -0.92 -8.93
C GLY A 66 6.09 -1.43 -7.48
N GLY A 67 7.24 -1.40 -6.80
CA GLY A 67 7.39 -1.88 -5.42
C GLY A 67 8.10 -3.24 -5.29
N THR A 68 8.33 -3.95 -6.40
CA THR A 68 8.89 -5.32 -6.36
C THR A 68 10.28 -5.38 -5.74
N ILE A 69 11.10 -4.31 -5.83
CA ILE A 69 12.45 -4.25 -5.25
C ILE A 69 12.39 -4.36 -3.73
N GLY A 70 11.62 -3.50 -3.07
CA GLY A 70 11.50 -3.53 -1.61
C GLY A 70 10.81 -4.80 -1.10
N ILE A 71 9.81 -5.30 -1.83
CA ILE A 71 9.09 -6.53 -1.48
C ILE A 71 10.04 -7.74 -1.58
N ALA A 72 10.87 -7.84 -2.63
CA ALA A 72 11.86 -8.90 -2.78
C ALA A 72 12.90 -8.89 -1.66
N GLN A 73 13.30 -7.72 -1.18
CA GLN A 73 14.19 -7.59 -0.03
C GLN A 73 13.54 -8.16 1.23
N THR A 74 12.25 -7.85 1.46
CA THR A 74 11.51 -8.41 2.62
C THR A 74 11.35 -9.92 2.50
N ALA A 75 10.98 -10.45 1.34
CA ALA A 75 10.81 -11.88 1.12
C ALA A 75 12.07 -12.71 1.41
N ARG A 76 13.26 -12.10 1.23
CA ARG A 76 14.57 -12.73 1.48
C ARG A 76 15.14 -12.45 2.86
N ALA A 77 14.47 -11.64 3.67
CA ALA A 77 14.95 -11.29 5.00
C ALA A 77 14.82 -12.49 5.96
N GLU A 78 15.58 -12.45 7.05
CA GLU A 78 15.44 -13.43 8.12
C GLU A 78 14.02 -13.41 8.67
N PRO A 79 13.40 -14.58 8.84
CA PRO A 79 11.99 -14.69 9.28
C PRO A 79 11.88 -14.58 10.82
N ASP A 80 12.52 -13.58 11.41
CA ASP A 80 12.57 -13.34 12.85
C ASP A 80 11.63 -12.21 13.33
N GLY A 81 10.90 -11.58 12.38
CA GLY A 81 9.96 -10.48 12.65
C GLY A 81 10.59 -9.11 12.75
N TYR A 82 11.91 -8.97 12.58
CA TYR A 82 12.58 -7.67 12.64
C TYR A 82 12.69 -6.96 11.29
N THR A 83 12.32 -7.64 10.21
CA THR A 83 12.12 -7.03 8.89
C THR A 83 10.69 -7.27 8.45
N LEU A 84 9.94 -6.19 8.32
CA LEU A 84 8.55 -6.16 7.87
C LEU A 84 8.45 -5.31 6.60
N ALA A 85 7.36 -5.41 5.86
CA ALA A 85 7.07 -4.48 4.78
C ALA A 85 5.70 -3.84 4.97
N VAL A 86 5.53 -2.58 4.54
CA VAL A 86 4.22 -2.00 4.32
C VAL A 86 4.02 -1.80 2.83
N VAL A 87 3.06 -2.54 2.28
CA VAL A 87 2.74 -2.62 0.86
C VAL A 87 1.38 -2.04 0.54
N SER A 88 1.07 -1.87 -0.73
CA SER A 88 -0.26 -1.48 -1.20
C SER A 88 -0.88 -2.56 -2.08
N THR A 89 -2.12 -2.36 -2.50
CA THR A 89 -2.90 -3.23 -3.39
C THR A 89 -2.10 -3.72 -4.61
N GLY A 90 -1.13 -2.93 -5.13
CA GLY A 90 -0.27 -3.34 -6.24
C GLY A 90 0.51 -4.64 -6.00
N HIS A 91 0.78 -4.98 -4.73
CA HIS A 91 1.48 -6.21 -4.37
C HIS A 91 0.80 -7.47 -4.93
N VAL A 92 -0.52 -7.54 -4.91
CA VAL A 92 -1.28 -8.73 -5.31
C VAL A 92 -1.34 -8.96 -6.82
N VAL A 93 -1.09 -7.94 -7.64
CA VAL A 93 -1.10 -8.05 -9.11
C VAL A 93 0.28 -8.19 -9.74
N ASN A 94 1.35 -8.00 -8.96
CA ASN A 94 2.72 -8.12 -9.48
C ASN A 94 2.98 -9.43 -10.24
N PRO A 95 2.48 -10.62 -9.81
CA PRO A 95 2.66 -11.87 -10.56
C PRO A 95 2.05 -11.86 -11.98
N VAL A 96 1.06 -11.02 -12.24
CA VAL A 96 0.44 -10.89 -13.57
C VAL A 96 1.23 -9.93 -14.46
N LEU A 97 1.99 -9.01 -13.88
CA LEU A 97 2.63 -7.89 -14.58
C LEU A 97 4.15 -8.05 -14.74
N TYR A 98 4.77 -8.93 -13.98
CA TYR A 98 6.22 -9.19 -14.04
C TYR A 98 6.48 -10.66 -14.35
N LYS A 99 7.18 -10.91 -15.47
CA LYS A 99 7.51 -12.27 -15.90
C LYS A 99 8.52 -12.94 -14.95
N ASP A 100 9.52 -12.19 -14.54
CA ASP A 100 10.63 -12.66 -13.69
C ASP A 100 10.55 -12.03 -12.30
N LEU A 101 9.42 -12.27 -11.59
CA LEU A 101 9.25 -11.77 -10.24
C LEU A 101 10.18 -12.56 -9.28
N PRO A 102 11.08 -11.89 -8.52
CA PRO A 102 12.10 -12.58 -7.73
C PRO A 102 11.59 -13.10 -6.38
N TYR A 103 10.29 -13.26 -6.22
CA TYR A 103 9.58 -13.83 -5.06
C TYR A 103 8.19 -14.33 -5.49
N ASP A 104 7.63 -15.26 -4.72
CA ASP A 104 6.23 -15.69 -4.85
C ASP A 104 5.38 -14.88 -3.87
N THR A 105 4.45 -14.08 -4.41
CA THR A 105 3.59 -13.16 -3.65
C THR A 105 2.82 -13.86 -2.52
N LEU A 106 2.38 -15.10 -2.74
CA LEU A 106 1.51 -15.83 -1.81
C LEU A 106 2.25 -16.87 -0.95
N LYS A 107 3.53 -17.20 -1.29
CA LYS A 107 4.31 -18.22 -0.57
C LYS A 107 5.47 -17.66 0.24
N ASP A 108 6.09 -16.55 -0.23
CA ASP A 108 7.29 -16.02 0.40
C ASP A 108 6.98 -14.92 1.42
N LEU A 109 5.72 -14.47 1.47
CA LEU A 109 5.24 -13.42 2.36
C LEU A 109 3.95 -13.86 3.06
N ALA A 110 3.78 -13.43 4.30
CA ALA A 110 2.59 -13.64 5.11
C ALA A 110 1.98 -12.29 5.51
N GLY A 111 0.65 -12.22 5.54
CA GLY A 111 -0.10 -11.08 6.04
C GLY A 111 0.09 -10.91 7.55
N VAL A 112 0.50 -9.72 7.97
CA VAL A 112 0.57 -9.36 9.39
C VAL A 112 -0.70 -8.63 9.80
N ALA A 113 -1.00 -7.50 9.17
CA ALA A 113 -2.21 -6.71 9.43
C ALA A 113 -2.51 -5.78 8.25
N PRO A 114 -3.77 -5.59 7.85
CA PRO A 114 -4.13 -4.43 7.06
C PRO A 114 -4.02 -3.18 7.94
N ILE A 115 -3.73 -2.03 7.34
CA ILE A 115 -3.58 -0.77 8.09
C ILE A 115 -4.73 0.16 7.76
N ALA A 116 -4.96 0.43 6.49
CA ALA A 116 -6.01 1.35 6.06
C ALA A 116 -6.51 1.04 4.65
N SER A 117 -7.80 1.32 4.45
CA SER A 117 -8.40 1.50 3.13
C SER A 117 -8.35 2.98 2.78
N LEU A 118 -7.95 3.27 1.56
CA LEU A 118 -7.77 4.64 1.11
C LEU A 118 -8.53 4.86 -0.19
N PRO A 119 -9.41 5.85 -0.25
CA PRO A 119 -9.94 6.28 -1.52
C PRO A 119 -8.81 6.79 -2.40
N SER A 120 -8.87 6.45 -3.67
CA SER A 120 -8.07 7.15 -4.67
C SER A 120 -8.89 8.31 -5.23
N VAL A 121 -8.23 9.40 -5.53
CA VAL A 121 -8.81 10.59 -6.13
C VAL A 121 -8.23 10.76 -7.54
N LEU A 122 -9.10 10.92 -8.53
CA LEU A 122 -8.70 11.30 -9.87
C LEU A 122 -8.36 12.78 -9.87
N VAL A 123 -7.11 13.10 -10.09
CA VAL A 123 -6.62 14.48 -10.05
C VAL A 123 -6.06 14.92 -11.40
N VAL A 124 -6.22 16.23 -11.68
CA VAL A 124 -5.63 16.92 -12.82
C VAL A 124 -5.04 18.25 -12.38
N ALA A 125 -4.12 18.81 -13.20
CA ALA A 125 -3.70 20.18 -13.02
C ALA A 125 -4.80 21.15 -13.42
N PRO A 126 -4.98 22.30 -12.74
CA PRO A 126 -5.92 23.34 -13.15
C PRO A 126 -5.69 23.81 -14.60
N SER A 127 -4.44 23.83 -15.05
CA SER A 127 -4.04 24.22 -16.42
C SER A 127 -4.56 23.31 -17.52
N LEU A 128 -4.98 22.06 -17.20
CA LEU A 128 -5.62 21.14 -18.17
C LEU A 128 -7.02 21.65 -18.58
N GLY A 129 -7.67 22.47 -17.74
CA GLY A 129 -8.99 23.01 -18.03
C GLY A 129 -10.16 22.05 -17.80
N ALA A 130 -9.91 20.78 -17.47
CA ALA A 130 -10.95 19.82 -17.12
C ALA A 130 -11.47 20.06 -15.70
N LYS A 131 -12.78 20.20 -15.54
CA LYS A 131 -13.48 20.40 -14.25
C LYS A 131 -14.30 19.19 -13.85
N THR A 132 -14.57 18.27 -14.77
CA THR A 132 -15.34 17.06 -14.58
C THR A 132 -14.63 15.87 -15.23
N VAL A 133 -15.01 14.64 -14.86
CA VAL A 133 -14.54 13.43 -15.54
C VAL A 133 -14.93 13.45 -17.02
N LYS A 134 -16.14 13.98 -17.34
CA LYS A 134 -16.60 14.10 -18.72
C LYS A 134 -15.69 15.00 -19.57
N ASP A 135 -15.20 16.11 -19.01
CA ASP A 135 -14.26 17.00 -19.70
C ASP A 135 -12.94 16.26 -20.00
N LEU A 136 -12.38 15.56 -19.01
CA LEU A 136 -11.15 14.77 -19.17
C LEU A 136 -11.32 13.71 -20.26
N VAL A 137 -12.43 12.97 -20.22
CA VAL A 137 -12.73 11.93 -21.21
C VAL A 137 -12.93 12.53 -22.61
N ALA A 138 -13.60 13.68 -22.72
CA ALA A 138 -13.75 14.39 -24.00
C ALA A 138 -12.41 14.80 -24.58
N LEU A 139 -11.50 15.36 -23.78
CA LEU A 139 -10.14 15.71 -24.20
C LEU A 139 -9.36 14.46 -24.68
N ALA A 140 -9.44 13.37 -23.92
CA ALA A 140 -8.77 12.11 -24.29
C ALA A 140 -9.31 11.49 -25.57
N LYS A 141 -10.64 11.54 -25.81
CA LYS A 141 -11.28 11.02 -27.02
C LYS A 141 -11.04 11.91 -28.24
N ALA A 142 -10.91 13.21 -28.05
CA ALA A 142 -10.61 14.13 -29.16
C ALA A 142 -9.23 13.90 -29.78
N LYS A 143 -8.25 13.45 -28.97
CA LYS A 143 -6.88 13.14 -29.42
C LYS A 143 -6.38 11.87 -28.71
N PRO A 144 -6.74 10.68 -29.20
CA PRO A 144 -6.34 9.42 -28.58
C PRO A 144 -4.81 9.29 -28.46
N GLY A 145 -4.31 8.97 -27.27
CA GLY A 145 -2.88 8.85 -26.97
C GLY A 145 -2.15 10.18 -26.74
N ALA A 146 -2.80 11.33 -26.88
CA ALA A 146 -2.16 12.63 -26.59
C ALA A 146 -2.09 12.93 -25.07
N LEU A 147 -3.06 12.47 -24.28
CA LEU A 147 -2.98 12.57 -22.85
C LEU A 147 -2.13 11.45 -22.27
N ASN A 148 -1.49 11.75 -21.14
CA ASN A 148 -0.76 10.78 -20.34
C ASN A 148 -1.27 10.75 -18.90
N TYR A 149 -0.99 9.65 -18.21
CA TYR A 149 -1.32 9.48 -16.80
C TYR A 149 -0.11 8.98 -16.01
N GLY A 150 0.01 9.49 -14.78
CA GLY A 150 1.11 9.14 -13.88
C GLY A 150 0.75 8.02 -12.92
N THR A 151 1.71 7.14 -12.66
CA THR A 151 1.58 6.05 -11.68
C THR A 151 2.84 5.89 -10.84
N ALA A 152 2.76 5.09 -9.78
CA ALA A 152 3.93 4.76 -8.97
C ALA A 152 4.78 3.59 -9.56
N GLY A 153 4.66 3.36 -10.85
CA GLY A 153 5.29 2.28 -11.59
C GLY A 153 4.30 1.23 -12.09
N VAL A 154 4.75 0.40 -13.02
CA VAL A 154 3.96 -0.73 -13.52
C VAL A 154 3.57 -1.65 -12.35
N GLY A 155 2.29 -2.07 -12.30
CA GLY A 155 1.78 -2.91 -11.20
C GLY A 155 1.44 -2.17 -9.91
N SER A 156 1.73 -0.87 -9.81
CA SER A 156 1.27 -0.09 -8.65
C SER A 156 -0.26 0.02 -8.64
N ALA A 157 -0.84 0.25 -7.46
CA ALA A 157 -2.29 0.47 -7.33
C ALA A 157 -2.79 1.62 -8.22
N ALA A 158 -2.00 2.69 -8.36
CA ALA A 158 -2.31 3.79 -9.28
C ALA A 158 -2.36 3.35 -10.74
N HIS A 159 -1.51 2.38 -11.15
CA HIS A 159 -1.55 1.82 -12.49
C HIS A 159 -2.83 1.02 -12.71
N ILE A 160 -3.17 0.11 -11.79
CA ILE A 160 -4.38 -0.71 -11.89
C ILE A 160 -5.63 0.16 -11.96
N ASN A 161 -5.73 1.15 -11.07
CA ASN A 161 -6.87 2.06 -11.04
C ASN A 161 -6.99 2.88 -12.34
N SER A 162 -5.85 3.36 -12.88
CA SER A 162 -5.83 4.09 -14.15
C SER A 162 -6.28 3.22 -15.32
N GLU A 163 -5.83 1.96 -15.38
CA GLU A 163 -6.24 1.03 -16.45
C GLU A 163 -7.73 0.66 -16.36
N LYS A 164 -8.24 0.43 -15.13
CA LYS A 164 -9.69 0.24 -14.91
C LYS A 164 -10.48 1.43 -15.42
N PHE A 165 -10.07 2.65 -15.07
CA PHE A 165 -10.71 3.87 -15.52
C PHE A 165 -10.62 4.06 -17.04
N ASN A 166 -9.43 3.89 -17.63
CA ASN A 166 -9.22 4.00 -19.07
C ASN A 166 -10.12 3.03 -19.84
N HIS A 167 -10.25 1.80 -19.34
CA HIS A 167 -11.13 0.79 -19.91
C HIS A 167 -12.61 1.18 -19.77
N ALA A 168 -13.07 1.54 -18.57
CA ALA A 168 -14.46 1.94 -18.33
C ALA A 168 -14.85 3.21 -19.12
N ALA A 169 -13.93 4.16 -19.29
CA ALA A 169 -14.15 5.39 -20.04
C ALA A 169 -13.95 5.24 -21.56
N GLY A 170 -13.39 4.11 -22.02
CA GLY A 170 -13.05 3.87 -23.43
C GLY A 170 -12.05 4.89 -23.98
N ILE A 171 -11.02 5.24 -23.18
CA ILE A 171 -9.96 6.17 -23.57
C ILE A 171 -8.60 5.49 -23.72
N LYS A 172 -7.72 6.13 -24.49
CA LYS A 172 -6.32 5.73 -24.63
C LYS A 172 -5.43 6.87 -24.17
N ALA A 173 -4.60 6.61 -23.15
CA ALA A 173 -3.62 7.55 -22.64
C ALA A 173 -2.27 6.86 -22.45
N LEU A 174 -1.17 7.64 -22.49
CA LEU A 174 0.19 7.11 -22.31
C LEU A 174 0.50 6.95 -20.82
N HIS A 175 1.02 5.79 -20.45
CA HIS A 175 1.47 5.52 -19.09
C HIS A 175 2.84 6.15 -18.82
N ILE A 176 2.95 6.95 -17.74
CA ILE A 176 4.20 7.53 -17.21
C ILE A 176 4.51 6.91 -15.85
N PRO A 177 5.41 5.93 -15.78
CA PRO A 177 5.78 5.30 -14.51
C PRO A 177 6.75 6.20 -13.72
N LEU A 178 6.40 6.46 -12.45
CA LEU A 178 7.17 7.20 -11.47
C LEU A 178 7.49 6.31 -10.25
N LYS A 179 8.00 6.88 -9.14
CA LYS A 179 8.45 6.08 -7.99
C LYS A 179 7.59 6.25 -6.73
N GLY A 180 6.38 6.78 -6.84
CA GLY A 180 5.46 6.99 -5.71
C GLY A 180 4.56 8.20 -5.89
N THR A 181 3.67 8.46 -4.92
CA THR A 181 2.69 9.54 -4.98
C THR A 181 3.31 10.95 -5.10
N PRO A 182 4.36 11.33 -4.32
CA PRO A 182 4.91 12.68 -4.41
C PRO A 182 5.41 13.08 -5.81
N PRO A 183 6.20 12.27 -6.52
CA PRO A 183 6.58 12.62 -7.90
C PRO A 183 5.38 12.64 -8.86
N ILE A 184 4.35 11.80 -8.67
CA ILE A 184 3.13 11.88 -9.48
C ILE A 184 2.48 13.26 -9.32
N LEU A 185 2.29 13.70 -8.08
CA LEU A 185 1.67 14.98 -7.77
C LEU A 185 2.48 16.17 -8.35
N ALA A 186 3.81 16.14 -8.20
CA ALA A 186 4.69 17.15 -8.74
C ALA A 186 4.61 17.25 -10.27
N GLU A 187 4.66 16.11 -10.97
CA GLU A 187 4.55 16.04 -12.43
C GLU A 187 3.17 16.46 -12.93
N THR A 188 2.10 16.12 -12.17
CA THR A 188 0.73 16.55 -12.50
C THR A 188 0.57 18.06 -12.32
N MET A 189 1.02 18.64 -11.20
CA MET A 189 0.98 20.09 -10.98
C MET A 189 1.75 20.87 -12.06
N ALA A 190 2.85 20.31 -12.53
CA ALA A 190 3.67 20.91 -13.59
C ALA A 190 3.06 20.73 -15.01
N GLY A 191 1.94 19.99 -15.15
CA GLY A 191 1.29 19.71 -16.43
C GLY A 191 2.05 18.71 -17.32
N ARG A 192 3.12 18.07 -16.82
CA ARG A 192 3.83 17.00 -17.56
C ARG A 192 3.11 15.67 -17.49
N VAL A 193 2.32 15.45 -16.44
CA VAL A 193 1.32 14.40 -16.33
C VAL A 193 -0.06 15.06 -16.36
N HIS A 194 -0.95 14.62 -17.24
CA HIS A 194 -2.25 15.25 -17.44
C HIS A 194 -3.25 14.85 -16.35
N PHE A 195 -3.26 13.57 -15.96
CA PHE A 195 -4.14 13.07 -14.90
C PHE A 195 -3.47 11.93 -14.13
N ALA A 196 -3.94 11.68 -12.93
CA ALA A 196 -3.49 10.55 -12.13
C ALA A 196 -4.58 10.12 -11.13
N TRP A 197 -4.65 8.83 -10.86
CA TRP A 197 -5.30 8.32 -9.68
C TRP A 197 -4.29 8.28 -8.53
N VAL A 198 -4.54 9.04 -7.49
CA VAL A 198 -3.64 9.12 -6.32
C VAL A 198 -4.42 8.83 -5.05
N PRO A 199 -3.82 8.13 -4.05
CA PRO A 199 -4.45 7.99 -2.76
C PRO A 199 -4.79 9.35 -2.14
N SER A 200 -5.96 9.46 -1.51
CA SER A 200 -6.34 10.66 -0.76
C SER A 200 -5.29 11.04 0.29
N LEU A 201 -4.74 10.02 0.96
CA LEU A 201 -3.60 10.15 1.87
C LEU A 201 -2.38 10.69 1.12
N GLY A 202 -2.02 11.94 1.32
CA GLY A 202 -0.90 12.63 0.67
C GLY A 202 -1.29 13.63 -0.41
N SER A 203 -2.55 13.67 -0.88
CA SER A 203 -3.03 14.62 -1.89
C SER A 203 -3.94 15.72 -1.33
N MET A 204 -4.55 15.51 -0.16
CA MET A 204 -5.55 16.41 0.42
C MET A 204 -5.09 17.87 0.58
N GLY A 205 -3.83 18.10 0.98
CA GLY A 205 -3.30 19.45 1.12
C GLY A 205 -3.30 20.21 -0.21
N LEU A 206 -2.83 19.56 -1.28
CA LEU A 206 -2.76 20.16 -2.62
C LEU A 206 -4.14 20.43 -3.23
N LEU A 207 -5.13 19.58 -2.92
CA LEU A 207 -6.53 19.78 -3.31
C LEU A 207 -7.13 20.99 -2.59
N LYS A 208 -6.92 21.10 -1.27
CA LYS A 208 -7.37 22.25 -0.47
C LYS A 208 -6.73 23.56 -0.92
N ASP A 209 -5.46 23.52 -1.31
CA ASP A 209 -4.71 24.68 -1.81
C ASP A 209 -5.08 25.05 -3.27
N GLY A 210 -5.95 24.27 -3.94
CA GLY A 210 -6.32 24.46 -5.34
C GLY A 210 -5.18 24.22 -6.34
N LYS A 211 -4.09 23.56 -5.90
CA LYS A 211 -2.95 23.22 -6.78
C LYS A 211 -3.26 22.04 -7.70
N LEU A 212 -4.26 21.26 -7.34
CA LEU A 212 -4.83 20.17 -8.14
C LEU A 212 -6.36 20.24 -8.08
N VAL A 213 -7.02 19.72 -9.10
CA VAL A 213 -8.47 19.57 -9.18
C VAL A 213 -8.83 18.11 -9.00
N ALA A 214 -9.71 17.80 -8.06
CA ALA A 214 -10.30 16.48 -7.89
C ALA A 214 -11.51 16.31 -8.81
N LEU A 215 -11.51 15.28 -9.65
CA LEU A 215 -12.61 15.02 -10.59
C LEU A 215 -13.54 13.91 -10.12
N ALA A 216 -13.03 12.89 -9.44
CA ALA A 216 -13.80 11.78 -8.89
C ALA A 216 -13.03 11.06 -7.78
N VAL A 217 -13.75 10.28 -6.98
CA VAL A 217 -13.18 9.28 -6.05
C VAL A 217 -13.44 7.86 -6.57
N SER A 218 -12.53 6.93 -6.26
CA SER A 218 -12.61 5.54 -6.73
C SER A 218 -13.54 4.65 -5.91
N THR A 219 -14.04 5.15 -4.80
CA THR A 219 -14.90 4.42 -3.86
C THR A 219 -16.33 4.35 -4.33
N PRO A 220 -17.13 3.32 -3.90
CA PRO A 220 -18.56 3.23 -4.23
C PRO A 220 -19.41 4.36 -3.63
N ARG A 221 -18.89 5.08 -2.61
CA ARG A 221 -19.55 6.22 -1.97
C ARG A 221 -18.59 7.40 -1.93
N ARG A 222 -19.13 8.61 -1.92
CA ARG A 222 -18.35 9.83 -1.70
C ARG A 222 -17.65 9.78 -0.34
N ILE A 223 -16.50 10.40 -0.25
CA ILE A 223 -15.72 10.45 1.00
C ILE A 223 -16.01 11.75 1.76
N ALA A 224 -16.08 11.66 3.09
CA ALA A 224 -16.39 12.81 3.95
C ALA A 224 -15.39 13.97 3.80
N ALA A 225 -14.13 13.65 3.45
CA ALA A 225 -13.09 14.65 3.24
C ALA A 225 -13.25 15.47 1.94
N LEU A 226 -14.06 14.96 0.97
CA LEU A 226 -14.33 15.59 -0.34
C LEU A 226 -15.81 15.37 -0.72
N PRO A 227 -16.77 15.94 0.02
CA PRO A 227 -18.19 15.62 -0.15
C PRO A 227 -18.75 16.08 -1.52
N GLU A 228 -18.15 17.11 -2.12
CA GLU A 228 -18.55 17.63 -3.43
C GLU A 228 -17.99 16.83 -4.60
N VAL A 229 -16.97 15.98 -4.37
CA VAL A 229 -16.35 15.19 -5.43
C VAL A 229 -17.18 13.92 -5.66
N PRO A 230 -17.70 13.67 -6.87
CA PRO A 230 -18.50 12.50 -7.17
C PRO A 230 -17.67 11.22 -7.13
N THR A 231 -18.32 10.08 -6.96
CA THR A 231 -17.70 8.79 -7.26
C THR A 231 -17.53 8.64 -8.77
N ILE A 232 -16.63 7.74 -9.19
CA ILE A 232 -16.42 7.48 -10.61
C ILE A 232 -17.69 6.91 -11.28
N ALA A 233 -18.51 6.16 -10.55
CA ALA A 233 -19.81 5.67 -11.02
C ALA A 233 -20.83 6.81 -11.19
N GLU A 234 -20.97 7.73 -10.21
CA GLU A 234 -21.80 8.94 -10.31
C GLU A 234 -21.35 9.83 -11.48
N ALA A 235 -20.05 9.87 -11.78
CA ALA A 235 -19.51 10.60 -12.93
C ALA A 235 -19.84 9.95 -14.28
N GLY A 236 -20.47 8.75 -14.29
CA GLY A 236 -20.96 8.06 -15.48
C GLY A 236 -20.01 6.95 -16.00
N TYR A 237 -19.09 6.47 -15.18
CA TYR A 237 -18.11 5.43 -15.55
C TYR A 237 -18.12 4.27 -14.55
N PRO A 238 -19.23 3.51 -14.45
CA PRO A 238 -19.28 2.31 -13.61
C PRO A 238 -18.28 1.28 -14.09
N GLY A 239 -17.70 0.52 -13.15
CA GLY A 239 -16.57 -0.41 -13.40
C GLY A 239 -15.19 0.23 -13.27
N GLY A 240 -15.13 1.57 -13.08
CA GLY A 240 -13.90 2.28 -12.74
C GLY A 240 -13.58 2.34 -11.24
N GLU A 241 -14.44 1.76 -10.38
CA GLU A 241 -14.24 1.73 -8.94
C GLU A 241 -13.01 0.89 -8.58
N PHE A 242 -12.29 1.33 -7.54
CA PHE A 242 -11.09 0.66 -7.08
C PHE A 242 -10.90 0.83 -5.58
N ASN A 243 -10.67 -0.28 -4.88
CA ASN A 243 -10.32 -0.25 -3.47
C ASN A 243 -8.80 -0.24 -3.31
N PHE A 244 -8.27 0.88 -2.86
CA PHE A 244 -6.85 0.98 -2.51
C PHE A 244 -6.69 0.68 -1.02
N TRP A 245 -5.83 -0.28 -0.71
CA TRP A 245 -5.48 -0.60 0.68
C TRP A 245 -3.97 -0.60 0.88
N VAL A 246 -3.57 -0.41 2.12
CA VAL A 246 -2.20 -0.60 2.60
C VAL A 246 -2.20 -1.58 3.76
N GLY A 247 -1.18 -2.44 3.81
CA GLY A 247 -1.06 -3.46 4.84
C GLY A 247 0.38 -3.87 5.09
N MET A 248 0.58 -4.50 6.24
CA MET A 248 1.88 -4.97 6.71
C MET A 248 2.05 -6.46 6.41
N LEU A 249 3.22 -6.82 5.90
CA LEU A 249 3.64 -8.19 5.59
C LEU A 249 4.93 -8.53 6.35
N ALA A 250 5.17 -9.82 6.52
CA ALA A 250 6.41 -10.39 7.02
C ALA A 250 6.91 -11.50 6.07
N PRO A 251 8.17 -11.96 6.14
CA PRO A 251 8.60 -13.20 5.52
C PRO A 251 7.70 -14.36 5.96
N ALA A 252 7.32 -15.26 5.03
CA ALA A 252 6.30 -16.29 5.27
C ALA A 252 6.64 -17.26 6.42
N LYS A 253 7.95 -17.45 6.69
CA LYS A 253 8.41 -18.36 7.75
C LYS A 253 8.54 -17.68 9.12
N THR A 254 8.12 -16.42 9.26
CA THR A 254 8.12 -15.71 10.55
C THR A 254 7.23 -16.47 11.55
N PRO A 255 7.70 -16.73 12.80
CA PRO A 255 6.93 -17.45 13.80
C PRO A 255 5.54 -16.85 14.00
N ARG A 256 4.51 -17.69 14.07
CA ARG A 256 3.11 -17.25 14.19
C ARG A 256 2.86 -16.38 15.43
N GLU A 257 3.55 -16.65 16.52
CA GLU A 257 3.50 -15.86 17.75
C GLU A 257 4.02 -14.43 17.56
N VAL A 258 5.08 -14.27 16.75
CA VAL A 258 5.63 -12.95 16.40
C VAL A 258 4.64 -12.19 15.52
N VAL A 259 4.12 -12.84 14.47
CA VAL A 259 3.09 -12.25 13.59
C VAL A 259 1.87 -11.83 14.39
N ALA A 260 1.36 -12.71 15.27
CA ALA A 260 0.20 -12.42 16.12
C ALA A 260 0.46 -11.24 17.08
N LYS A 261 1.67 -11.14 17.65
CA LYS A 261 2.06 -10.04 18.53
C LYS A 261 2.10 -8.71 17.78
N VAL A 262 2.69 -8.69 16.59
CA VAL A 262 2.71 -7.48 15.75
C VAL A 262 1.29 -7.10 15.33
N ASN A 263 0.49 -8.06 14.87
CA ASN A 263 -0.92 -7.84 14.50
C ASN A 263 -1.73 -7.23 15.66
N ALA A 264 -1.61 -7.80 16.85
CA ALA A 264 -2.34 -7.30 18.02
C ALA A 264 -2.01 -5.84 18.33
N GLU A 265 -0.73 -5.45 18.27
CA GLU A 265 -0.33 -4.08 18.57
C GLU A 265 -0.71 -3.12 17.42
N VAL A 266 -0.61 -3.54 16.17
CA VAL A 266 -1.11 -2.75 15.02
C VAL A 266 -2.61 -2.51 15.17
N ASN A 267 -3.42 -3.55 15.41
CA ASN A 267 -4.87 -3.43 15.57
C ASN A 267 -5.25 -2.57 16.80
N LYS A 268 -4.45 -2.59 17.86
CA LYS A 268 -4.62 -1.71 19.02
C LYS A 268 -4.33 -0.26 18.64
N ALA A 269 -3.23 0.00 17.92
CA ALA A 269 -2.87 1.33 17.45
C ALA A 269 -3.97 1.93 16.55
N LEU A 270 -4.54 1.14 15.64
CA LEU A 270 -5.59 1.58 14.71
C LEU A 270 -6.93 1.93 15.41
N LYS A 271 -7.11 1.53 16.67
CA LYS A 271 -8.29 1.89 17.48
C LYS A 271 -8.10 3.17 18.31
N LEU A 272 -6.90 3.72 18.33
CA LEU A 272 -6.63 4.96 19.07
C LEU A 272 -7.34 6.14 18.39
N PRO A 273 -8.06 6.99 19.15
CA PRO A 273 -8.79 8.13 18.59
C PRO A 273 -7.91 9.04 17.73
N GLU A 274 -6.68 9.34 18.18
CA GLU A 274 -5.74 10.17 17.44
C GLU A 274 -5.28 9.55 16.11
N VAL A 275 -5.24 8.20 16.02
CA VAL A 275 -4.90 7.47 14.78
C VAL A 275 -6.08 7.51 13.82
N ILE A 276 -7.30 7.25 14.34
CA ILE A 276 -8.54 7.33 13.55
C ILE A 276 -8.71 8.75 12.99
N ASP A 277 -8.57 9.77 13.82
CA ASP A 277 -8.69 11.17 13.42
C ASP A 277 -7.65 11.55 12.36
N ARG A 278 -6.40 11.07 12.53
CA ARG A 278 -5.32 11.34 11.58
C ARG A 278 -5.59 10.68 10.22
N LEU A 279 -6.06 9.43 10.21
CA LEU A 279 -6.47 8.73 8.99
C LEU A 279 -7.68 9.42 8.34
N ALA A 280 -8.71 9.76 9.11
CA ALA A 280 -9.92 10.41 8.60
C ALA A 280 -9.62 11.78 7.95
N LYS A 281 -8.75 12.60 8.57
CA LYS A 281 -8.29 13.89 7.99
C LYS A 281 -7.59 13.72 6.64
N LEU A 282 -7.08 12.54 6.37
CA LEU A 282 -6.39 12.17 5.13
C LEU A 282 -7.33 11.38 4.19
N GLY A 283 -8.61 11.25 4.56
CA GLY A 283 -9.62 10.53 3.80
C GLY A 283 -9.45 9.01 3.82
N ALA A 284 -8.73 8.46 4.80
CA ALA A 284 -8.50 7.03 4.96
C ALA A 284 -9.33 6.46 6.11
N GLU A 285 -9.68 5.18 6.01
CA GLU A 285 -10.38 4.42 7.05
C GLU A 285 -9.48 3.31 7.58
N PRO A 286 -9.36 3.12 8.90
CA PRO A 286 -8.57 2.03 9.45
C PRO A 286 -9.17 0.68 9.07
N MET A 287 -8.32 -0.30 8.77
CA MET A 287 -8.70 -1.69 8.53
C MET A 287 -8.15 -2.57 9.65
N SER A 288 -8.98 -3.45 10.20
CA SER A 288 -8.58 -4.36 11.28
C SER A 288 -9.00 -5.79 10.94
N MET A 289 -8.02 -6.69 10.85
CA MET A 289 -8.20 -8.12 10.59
C MET A 289 -7.18 -8.90 11.41
N THR A 290 -7.49 -10.17 11.67
CA THR A 290 -6.49 -11.15 12.11
C THR A 290 -5.51 -11.46 10.97
N PRO A 291 -4.32 -12.04 11.24
CA PRO A 291 -3.41 -12.44 10.17
C PRO A 291 -4.04 -13.42 9.18
N ALA A 292 -4.85 -14.36 9.65
CA ALA A 292 -5.52 -15.36 8.79
C ALA A 292 -6.58 -14.71 7.88
N GLU A 293 -7.37 -13.76 8.41
CA GLU A 293 -8.34 -13.01 7.60
C GLU A 293 -7.63 -12.14 6.57
N PHE A 294 -6.48 -11.53 6.94
CA PHE A 294 -5.72 -10.71 6.01
C PHE A 294 -5.05 -11.54 4.92
N ASP A 295 -4.52 -12.72 5.23
CA ASP A 295 -4.03 -13.67 4.21
C ASP A 295 -5.13 -14.10 3.25
N ALA A 296 -6.33 -14.39 3.76
CA ALA A 296 -7.49 -14.73 2.94
C ALA A 296 -7.90 -13.55 2.03
N PHE A 297 -7.89 -12.33 2.56
CA PHE A 297 -8.16 -11.10 1.80
C PHE A 297 -7.12 -10.89 0.69
N ILE A 298 -5.82 -11.05 0.99
CA ILE A 298 -4.73 -10.95 -0.02
C ILE A 298 -4.94 -11.95 -1.15
N ARG A 299 -5.31 -13.20 -0.85
CA ARG A 299 -5.59 -14.22 -1.88
C ARG A 299 -6.78 -13.88 -2.73
N HIS A 300 -7.87 -13.42 -2.13
CA HIS A 300 -9.06 -12.97 -2.85
C HIS A 300 -8.74 -11.81 -3.80
N GLU A 301 -8.06 -10.77 -3.31
CA GLU A 301 -7.62 -9.63 -4.11
C GLU A 301 -6.66 -10.03 -5.24
N HIS A 302 -5.75 -10.99 -4.98
CA HIS A 302 -4.86 -11.54 -6.00
C HIS A 302 -5.63 -12.17 -7.17
N ASP A 303 -6.63 -13.00 -6.86
CA ASP A 303 -7.41 -13.70 -7.87
C ASP A 303 -8.30 -12.72 -8.65
N GLU A 304 -8.99 -11.82 -7.96
CA GLU A 304 -9.92 -10.87 -8.55
C GLU A 304 -9.18 -9.82 -9.41
N LEU A 305 -8.22 -9.11 -8.83
CA LEU A 305 -7.49 -8.06 -9.55
C LEU A 305 -6.57 -8.64 -10.61
N GLY A 306 -5.99 -9.81 -10.37
CA GLY A 306 -5.21 -10.53 -11.37
C GLY A 306 -6.05 -10.88 -12.61
N LYS A 307 -7.31 -11.32 -12.41
CA LYS A 307 -8.26 -11.55 -13.51
C LYS A 307 -8.55 -10.25 -14.26
N ILE A 308 -8.89 -9.17 -13.54
CA ILE A 308 -9.19 -7.86 -14.13
C ILE A 308 -8.03 -7.37 -14.99
N MET A 309 -6.80 -7.48 -14.51
CA MET A 309 -5.62 -7.03 -15.26
C MET A 309 -5.39 -7.85 -16.53
N ARG A 310 -5.59 -9.17 -16.48
CA ARG A 310 -5.52 -10.02 -17.68
C ARG A 310 -6.61 -9.66 -18.69
N ASP A 311 -7.85 -9.48 -18.24
CA ASP A 311 -8.99 -9.10 -19.09
C ASP A 311 -8.79 -7.71 -19.73
N ALA A 312 -8.12 -6.79 -19.04
CA ALA A 312 -7.70 -5.49 -19.57
C ALA A 312 -6.51 -5.57 -20.56
N GLY A 313 -5.99 -6.77 -20.84
CA GLY A 313 -4.90 -6.97 -21.79
C GLY A 313 -3.50 -6.71 -21.23
N ALA A 314 -3.35 -6.67 -19.90
CA ALA A 314 -2.03 -6.54 -19.28
C ALA A 314 -1.14 -7.74 -19.66
N LYS A 315 0.06 -7.45 -20.14
CA LYS A 315 1.07 -8.47 -20.50
C LYS A 315 2.23 -8.39 -19.51
N PRO A 316 2.75 -9.54 -19.06
CA PRO A 316 3.97 -9.56 -18.24
C PRO A 316 5.12 -8.89 -18.98
N GLN A 317 5.84 -8.00 -18.27
CA GLN A 317 7.05 -7.32 -18.74
C GLN A 317 8.31 -8.10 -18.36
#